data_785fffd75411486e11d52707c807dc6e
#
_entry.id   785fffd75411486e11d52707c807dc6e
#
_cell.length_a   1.000
_cell.length_b   1.000
_cell.length_c   1.000
_cell.angle_alpha   90.00
_cell.angle_beta   90.00
_cell.angle_gamma   90.00
#
_symmetry.space_group_name_H-M   'P 1'
#
loop_
_entity.id
_entity.type
_entity.pdbx_description
1 polymer ?
#
loop_
_entity_poly.entity_id
_entity_poly.type
_entity_poly.pdbx_seq_one_letter_code
_entity_poly.pdbx_strand_id
1 'polypeptide(L)'
;MSTATRVTAASVVPTAKVEPLTCAIGAEVQNVNLGAAARDPGLMAEIRSLLLEYKVLVFRDQDITRAEHVTFARHFGELEDHPVAGSDPDHPGLVRVYKSPEKPNDRYENAWHTDATWREKPPFGCVLRCVECPPVGGDTMWANMALAHDRLPEHIKRQITGLRARHSIEATFGAAMPIEKRLALKAQYPDAEHPVVRTHPETGEKILFVNGFTTHFTNFHTAANVRYGQDFAPGAAQLLQYLISQAQIPEYQVRWRQPNSVAFWDNRSTQHYAVMDYPPCHRKMERAGIIGDTPF
;
A
#
# COMPACT_ATOMS: atom_id res chain seq x y z
N MET A 1 16.72 -14.92 -61.16
CA MET A 1 15.97 -15.26 -59.95
C MET A 1 16.63 -14.50 -58.78
N SER A 2 16.05 -13.37 -58.36
CA SER A 2 16.59 -12.52 -57.30
C SER A 2 15.84 -12.78 -56.04
N THR A 3 16.48 -13.36 -55.04
CA THR A 3 15.93 -13.58 -53.70
C THR A 3 16.05 -12.29 -52.89
N ALA A 4 14.94 -11.59 -52.74
CA ALA A 4 14.87 -10.44 -51.83
C ALA A 4 14.85 -10.95 -50.39
N THR A 5 15.93 -10.67 -49.66
CA THR A 5 16.02 -10.90 -48.22
C THR A 5 15.16 -9.85 -47.52
N ARG A 6 14.06 -10.29 -46.91
CA ARG A 6 13.25 -9.47 -46.01
C ARG A 6 14.06 -9.23 -44.74
N VAL A 7 14.58 -8.04 -44.57
CA VAL A 7 15.08 -7.57 -43.28
C VAL A 7 13.86 -7.30 -42.40
N THR A 8 13.62 -8.15 -41.43
CA THR A 8 12.67 -7.90 -40.37
C THR A 8 13.26 -6.80 -39.50
N ALA A 9 12.63 -5.62 -39.49
CA ALA A 9 12.94 -4.58 -38.55
C ALA A 9 12.70 -5.12 -37.12
N ALA A 10 13.75 -5.24 -36.35
CA ALA A 10 13.65 -5.48 -34.92
C ALA A 10 12.82 -4.33 -34.34
N SER A 11 11.67 -4.63 -33.77
CA SER A 11 10.90 -3.68 -33.00
C SER A 11 11.77 -3.26 -31.82
N VAL A 12 12.28 -2.03 -31.85
CA VAL A 12 12.91 -1.42 -30.69
C VAL A 12 11.80 -1.25 -29.66
N VAL A 13 11.75 -2.13 -28.68
CA VAL A 13 10.90 -1.95 -27.50
C VAL A 13 11.40 -0.68 -26.82
N PRO A 14 10.54 0.34 -26.61
CA PRO A 14 10.98 1.55 -25.92
C PRO A 14 11.43 1.13 -24.51
N THR A 15 12.69 1.36 -24.21
CA THR A 15 13.22 1.14 -22.85
C THR A 15 12.49 2.08 -21.92
N ALA A 16 11.92 1.58 -20.84
CA ALA A 16 11.27 2.41 -19.85
C ALA A 16 12.27 3.45 -19.32
N LYS A 17 11.87 4.73 -19.31
CA LYS A 17 12.69 5.79 -18.72
C LYS A 17 12.26 5.95 -17.27
N VAL A 18 13.20 5.85 -16.34
CA VAL A 18 12.97 5.91 -14.91
C VAL A 18 13.56 7.18 -14.32
N GLU A 19 12.74 7.96 -13.63
CA GLU A 19 13.16 9.18 -12.93
C GLU A 19 12.81 9.05 -11.43
N PRO A 20 13.82 8.96 -10.53
CA PRO A 20 13.57 8.97 -9.10
C PRO A 20 12.84 10.25 -8.66
N LEU A 21 11.80 10.11 -7.83
CA LEU A 21 11.03 11.25 -7.32
C LEU A 21 11.69 11.85 -6.07
N THR A 22 12.29 11.00 -5.24
CA THR A 22 13.07 11.41 -4.07
C THR A 22 14.27 10.50 -3.88
N CYS A 23 15.19 10.86 -2.98
CA CYS A 23 16.32 10.00 -2.61
C CYS A 23 15.90 8.76 -1.81
N ALA A 24 14.70 8.76 -1.24
CA ALA A 24 14.26 7.75 -0.30
C ALA A 24 13.24 6.77 -0.88
N ILE A 25 12.40 7.21 -1.81
CA ILE A 25 11.23 6.45 -2.26
C ILE A 25 10.64 7.08 -3.52
N GLY A 26 10.12 6.24 -4.39
CA GLY A 26 9.31 6.62 -5.54
C GLY A 26 10.10 6.91 -6.80
N ALA A 27 9.59 6.40 -7.93
CA ALA A 27 10.07 6.75 -9.27
C ALA A 27 8.90 6.96 -10.22
N GLU A 28 9.07 7.87 -11.17
CA GLU A 28 8.20 8.00 -12.33
C GLU A 28 8.76 7.14 -13.47
N VAL A 29 7.89 6.29 -14.03
CA VAL A 29 8.22 5.39 -15.14
C VAL A 29 7.53 5.89 -16.39
N GLN A 30 8.32 6.41 -17.32
CA GLN A 30 7.88 7.00 -18.57
C GLN A 30 7.99 6.01 -19.73
N ASN A 31 7.30 6.31 -20.84
CA ASN A 31 7.28 5.51 -22.06
C ASN A 31 6.68 4.10 -21.88
N VAL A 32 5.83 3.91 -20.87
CA VAL A 32 5.11 2.66 -20.60
C VAL A 32 3.63 2.91 -20.71
N ASN A 33 2.93 2.06 -21.47
CA ASN A 33 1.48 1.96 -21.45
C ASN A 33 1.09 0.66 -20.71
N LEU A 34 0.40 0.79 -19.58
CA LEU A 34 0.09 -0.35 -18.71
C LEU A 34 -0.90 -1.34 -19.35
N GLY A 35 -1.79 -0.88 -20.25
CA GLY A 35 -2.69 -1.76 -20.99
C GLY A 35 -1.95 -2.68 -21.98
N ALA A 36 -0.84 -2.21 -22.53
CA ALA A 36 0.02 -3.01 -23.40
C ALA A 36 1.05 -3.83 -22.61
N ALA A 37 1.56 -3.30 -21.49
CA ALA A 37 2.62 -3.90 -20.68
C ALA A 37 2.30 -5.32 -20.21
N ALA A 38 1.05 -5.59 -19.84
CA ALA A 38 0.63 -6.91 -19.40
C ALA A 38 0.82 -8.05 -20.45
N ARG A 39 1.12 -7.70 -21.70
CA ARG A 39 1.41 -8.66 -22.79
C ARG A 39 2.91 -8.86 -23.01
N ASP A 40 3.75 -8.10 -22.31
CA ASP A 40 5.20 -8.16 -22.42
C ASP A 40 5.81 -8.66 -21.08
N PRO A 41 6.17 -9.96 -21.00
CA PRO A 41 6.74 -10.54 -19.79
C PRO A 41 8.06 -9.87 -19.36
N GLY A 42 8.87 -9.36 -20.32
CA GLY A 42 10.11 -8.67 -20.03
C GLY A 42 9.88 -7.35 -19.34
N LEU A 43 8.94 -6.54 -19.87
CA LEU A 43 8.53 -5.28 -19.26
C LEU A 43 7.90 -5.48 -17.87
N MET A 44 7.09 -6.54 -17.70
CA MET A 44 6.49 -6.85 -16.41
C MET A 44 7.54 -7.25 -15.36
N ALA A 45 8.59 -8.00 -15.76
CA ALA A 45 9.72 -8.31 -14.88
C ALA A 45 10.52 -7.05 -14.52
N GLU A 46 10.74 -6.14 -15.47
CA GLU A 46 11.37 -4.84 -15.23
C GLU A 46 10.57 -3.99 -14.24
N ILE A 47 9.24 -3.86 -14.44
CA ILE A 47 8.34 -3.15 -13.52
C ILE A 47 8.41 -3.74 -12.10
N ARG A 48 8.47 -5.09 -11.97
CA ARG A 48 8.64 -5.72 -10.67
C ARG A 48 9.98 -5.34 -10.02
N SER A 49 11.07 -5.36 -10.77
CA SER A 49 12.39 -4.98 -10.26
C SER A 49 12.43 -3.53 -9.81
N LEU A 50 11.84 -2.62 -10.60
CA LEU A 50 11.71 -1.21 -10.24
C LEU A 50 10.84 -1.01 -8.99
N LEU A 51 9.75 -1.78 -8.85
CA LEU A 51 8.91 -1.72 -7.67
C LEU A 51 9.67 -2.10 -6.40
N LEU A 52 10.50 -3.13 -6.46
CA LEU A 52 11.34 -3.56 -5.33
C LEU A 52 12.39 -2.51 -4.98
N GLU A 53 12.97 -1.84 -5.98
CA GLU A 53 13.97 -0.79 -5.79
C GLU A 53 13.36 0.49 -5.22
N TYR A 54 12.33 1.04 -5.91
CA TYR A 54 11.77 2.35 -5.60
C TYR A 54 10.56 2.31 -4.67
N LYS A 55 9.97 1.16 -4.42
CA LYS A 55 8.82 0.89 -3.55
C LYS A 55 7.48 1.53 -3.99
N VAL A 56 7.53 2.59 -4.79
CA VAL A 56 6.38 3.26 -5.41
C VAL A 56 6.74 3.65 -6.84
N LEU A 57 5.92 3.24 -7.80
CA LEU A 57 6.04 3.62 -9.20
C LEU A 57 4.86 4.47 -9.63
N VAL A 58 5.12 5.52 -10.37
CA VAL A 58 4.12 6.42 -10.93
C VAL A 58 4.20 6.35 -12.46
N PHE A 59 3.06 6.12 -13.09
CA PHE A 59 2.89 6.08 -14.53
C PHE A 59 1.95 7.20 -14.93
N ARG A 60 2.43 8.20 -15.70
CA ARG A 60 1.63 9.31 -16.20
C ARG A 60 0.89 8.94 -17.47
N ASP A 61 -0.16 9.69 -17.77
CA ASP A 61 -0.89 9.64 -19.04
C ASP A 61 -1.39 8.23 -19.42
N GLN A 62 -1.93 7.51 -18.41
CA GLN A 62 -2.43 6.15 -18.58
C GLN A 62 -3.90 6.14 -18.94
N ASP A 63 -4.20 6.10 -20.25
CA ASP A 63 -5.54 5.87 -20.77
C ASP A 63 -5.79 4.36 -20.90
N ILE A 64 -6.13 3.72 -19.78
CA ILE A 64 -6.40 2.28 -19.68
C ILE A 64 -7.86 2.04 -19.28
N THR A 65 -8.42 0.95 -19.78
CA THR A 65 -9.73 0.44 -19.34
C THR A 65 -9.64 -0.21 -17.95
N ARG A 66 -10.79 -0.45 -17.29
CA ARG A 66 -10.84 -1.23 -16.06
C ARG A 66 -10.34 -2.65 -16.24
N ALA A 67 -10.66 -3.28 -17.38
CA ALA A 67 -10.19 -4.61 -17.72
C ALA A 67 -8.65 -4.66 -17.82
N GLU A 68 -8.02 -3.67 -18.45
CA GLU A 68 -6.57 -3.55 -18.54
C GLU A 68 -5.94 -3.27 -17.17
N HIS A 69 -6.55 -2.43 -16.33
CA HIS A 69 -6.11 -2.19 -14.96
C HIS A 69 -6.09 -3.50 -14.15
N VAL A 70 -7.19 -4.26 -14.18
CA VAL A 70 -7.29 -5.57 -13.51
C VAL A 70 -6.29 -6.58 -14.08
N THR A 71 -6.13 -6.63 -15.41
CA THR A 71 -5.17 -7.53 -16.07
C THR A 71 -3.72 -7.22 -15.66
N PHE A 72 -3.36 -5.93 -15.63
CA PHE A 72 -2.05 -5.50 -15.16
C PHE A 72 -1.81 -5.91 -13.70
N ALA A 73 -2.74 -5.63 -12.81
CA ALA A 73 -2.59 -5.97 -11.39
C ALA A 73 -2.52 -7.50 -11.17
N ARG A 74 -3.33 -8.29 -11.87
CA ARG A 74 -3.34 -9.76 -11.79
C ARG A 74 -2.05 -10.43 -12.23
N HIS A 75 -1.23 -9.75 -13.03
CA HIS A 75 0.09 -10.27 -13.38
C HIS A 75 0.98 -10.48 -12.15
N PHE A 76 0.77 -9.69 -11.10
CA PHE A 76 1.55 -9.77 -9.86
C PHE A 76 0.95 -10.72 -8.81
N GLY A 77 -0.29 -11.18 -8.99
CA GLY A 77 -0.97 -12.10 -8.09
C GLY A 77 -2.50 -12.00 -8.16
N GLU A 78 -3.16 -12.80 -7.34
CA GLU A 78 -4.61 -12.74 -7.18
C GLU A 78 -5.04 -11.42 -6.54
N LEU A 79 -6.20 -10.91 -6.94
CA LEU A 79 -6.74 -9.67 -6.38
C LEU A 79 -7.63 -9.95 -5.18
N GLU A 80 -7.56 -9.05 -4.19
CA GLU A 80 -8.40 -9.10 -3.00
C GLU A 80 -9.75 -8.40 -3.20
N ASP A 81 -10.76 -8.90 -2.50
CA ASP A 81 -12.01 -8.17 -2.30
C ASP A 81 -11.94 -7.30 -1.04
N HIS A 82 -12.37 -6.04 -1.14
CA HIS A 82 -12.35 -5.14 0.01
C HIS A 82 -13.62 -5.31 0.86
N PRO A 83 -13.50 -5.61 2.18
CA PRO A 83 -14.63 -5.99 3.03
C PRO A 83 -15.68 -4.90 3.23
N VAL A 84 -15.28 -3.62 3.13
CA VAL A 84 -16.17 -2.48 3.37
C VAL A 84 -16.61 -1.83 2.06
N ALA A 85 -15.68 -1.66 1.10
CA ALA A 85 -15.97 -0.99 -0.16
C ALA A 85 -16.51 -1.93 -1.25
N GLY A 86 -16.30 -3.25 -1.09
CA GLY A 86 -16.69 -4.26 -2.09
C GLY A 86 -15.85 -4.18 -3.37
N SER A 87 -16.20 -5.02 -4.34
CA SER A 87 -15.61 -5.04 -5.69
C SER A 87 -16.57 -4.47 -6.72
N ASP A 88 -16.01 -3.98 -7.82
CA ASP A 88 -16.79 -3.68 -9.02
C ASP A 88 -17.44 -4.97 -9.54
N PRO A 89 -18.76 -5.02 -9.80
CA PRO A 89 -19.45 -6.25 -10.20
C PRO A 89 -18.96 -6.82 -11.53
N ASP A 90 -18.50 -5.96 -12.46
CA ASP A 90 -18.01 -6.37 -13.78
C ASP A 90 -16.50 -6.64 -13.79
N HIS A 91 -15.79 -6.19 -12.75
CA HIS A 91 -14.34 -6.31 -12.61
C HIS A 91 -13.96 -6.72 -11.18
N PRO A 92 -14.18 -8.00 -10.78
CA PRO A 92 -13.86 -8.50 -9.45
C PRO A 92 -12.42 -8.23 -9.02
N GLY A 93 -12.23 -7.72 -7.80
CA GLY A 93 -10.94 -7.27 -7.26
C GLY A 93 -10.63 -5.79 -7.53
N LEU A 94 -11.46 -5.09 -8.31
CA LEU A 94 -11.33 -3.65 -8.50
C LEU A 94 -12.26 -2.89 -7.53
N VAL A 95 -11.70 -2.13 -6.63
CA VAL A 95 -12.41 -1.31 -5.65
C VAL A 95 -12.57 0.11 -6.16
N ARG A 96 -13.80 0.64 -6.11
CA ARG A 96 -14.10 2.03 -6.49
C ARG A 96 -14.14 2.91 -5.24
N VAL A 97 -13.22 3.85 -5.15
CA VAL A 97 -13.16 4.85 -4.07
C VAL A 97 -13.67 6.17 -4.63
N TYR A 98 -15.01 6.34 -4.61
CA TYR A 98 -15.69 7.51 -5.18
C TYR A 98 -16.20 8.43 -4.08
N LYS A 99 -15.82 9.68 -4.14
CA LYS A 99 -16.26 10.76 -3.27
C LYS A 99 -16.98 11.83 -4.07
N SER A 100 -17.99 12.42 -3.46
CA SER A 100 -18.77 13.50 -4.08
C SER A 100 -19.12 14.57 -3.04
N PRO A 101 -19.54 15.78 -3.47
CA PRO A 101 -19.95 16.84 -2.57
C PRO A 101 -21.08 16.44 -1.59
N GLU A 102 -21.98 15.54 -2.05
CA GLU A 102 -23.15 15.07 -1.27
C GLU A 102 -22.80 13.99 -0.25
N LYS A 103 -21.64 13.32 -0.43
CA LYS A 103 -21.10 12.32 0.49
C LYS A 103 -19.75 12.81 1.03
N PRO A 104 -19.80 13.70 2.03
CA PRO A 104 -18.57 14.15 2.68
C PRO A 104 -17.88 12.95 3.33
N ASN A 105 -16.63 12.93 3.17
CA ASN A 105 -15.63 11.92 3.41
C ASN A 105 -15.74 11.13 4.70
N ASP A 106 -15.75 9.82 4.58
CA ASP A 106 -15.19 8.93 5.60
C ASP A 106 -13.68 9.19 5.67
N ARG A 107 -13.22 9.75 6.80
CA ARG A 107 -11.84 10.28 6.93
C ARG A 107 -10.78 9.23 7.28
N TYR A 108 -11.10 7.94 7.26
CA TYR A 108 -10.17 6.87 7.67
C TYR A 108 -8.92 6.75 6.78
N GLU A 109 -9.02 7.15 5.51
CA GLU A 109 -7.89 7.15 4.57
C GLU A 109 -6.91 8.30 4.84
N ASN A 110 -7.32 9.31 5.61
CA ASN A 110 -6.52 10.45 6.03
C ASN A 110 -5.74 10.13 7.30
N ALA A 111 -5.03 9.00 7.28
CA ALA A 111 -4.12 8.55 8.33
C ALA A 111 -3.02 7.70 7.68
N TRP A 112 -1.82 7.71 8.25
CA TRP A 112 -0.73 6.84 7.82
C TRP A 112 -1.08 5.39 8.09
N HIS A 113 -1.09 4.57 7.02
CA HIS A 113 -1.42 3.15 7.12
C HIS A 113 -0.75 2.32 6.01
N THR A 114 -0.60 1.04 6.30
CA THR A 114 -0.38 -0.02 5.31
C THR A 114 -1.71 -0.72 5.12
N ASP A 115 -2.12 -0.97 3.89
CA ASP A 115 -3.43 -1.57 3.58
C ASP A 115 -3.60 -2.93 4.24
N ALA A 116 -4.80 -3.12 4.81
CA ALA A 116 -5.36 -4.38 5.29
C ALA A 116 -4.45 -5.23 6.18
N THR A 117 -3.63 -4.58 7.04
CA THR A 117 -2.76 -5.32 7.98
C THR A 117 -3.51 -6.08 9.07
N TRP A 118 -4.83 -5.93 9.17
CA TRP A 118 -5.69 -6.80 9.99
C TRP A 118 -5.87 -8.21 9.40
N ARG A 119 -5.48 -8.46 8.14
CA ARG A 119 -5.49 -9.79 7.52
C ARG A 119 -4.24 -10.56 7.91
N GLU A 120 -4.35 -11.88 7.98
CA GLU A 120 -3.19 -12.77 8.13
C GLU A 120 -2.19 -12.61 6.97
N LYS A 121 -2.72 -12.37 5.77
CA LYS A 121 -1.95 -12.07 4.55
C LYS A 121 -2.35 -10.69 4.03
N PRO A 122 -1.69 -9.61 4.49
CA PRO A 122 -1.90 -8.28 3.94
C PRO A 122 -1.54 -8.22 2.45
N PRO A 123 -2.06 -7.26 1.69
CA PRO A 123 -1.72 -7.12 0.27
C PRO A 123 -0.21 -7.03 0.02
N PHE A 124 0.23 -7.69 -1.06
CA PHE A 124 1.56 -7.52 -1.64
C PHE A 124 1.79 -6.08 -2.08
N GLY A 125 0.83 -5.54 -2.84
CA GLY A 125 0.87 -4.22 -3.42
C GLY A 125 -0.50 -3.78 -3.91
N CYS A 126 -0.60 -2.53 -4.27
CA CYS A 126 -1.84 -1.95 -4.78
C CYS A 126 -1.56 -1.10 -6.01
N VAL A 127 -2.42 -1.23 -7.02
CA VAL A 127 -2.45 -0.39 -8.22
C VAL A 127 -3.61 0.57 -8.09
N LEU A 128 -3.33 1.87 -8.00
CA LEU A 128 -4.32 2.94 -7.83
C LEU A 128 -4.34 3.83 -9.07
N ARG A 129 -5.47 3.86 -9.75
CA ARG A 129 -5.71 4.75 -10.89
C ARG A 129 -6.53 5.97 -10.47
N CYS A 130 -6.10 7.15 -10.88
CA CYS A 130 -6.92 8.36 -10.81
C CYS A 130 -7.81 8.46 -12.06
N VAL A 131 -9.14 8.37 -11.86
CA VAL A 131 -10.13 8.54 -12.92
C VAL A 131 -10.60 9.98 -12.98
N GLU A 132 -10.86 10.59 -11.81
CA GLU A 132 -11.27 11.99 -11.68
C GLU A 132 -10.65 12.56 -10.41
N CYS A 133 -9.85 13.60 -10.57
CA CYS A 133 -9.13 14.23 -9.47
C CYS A 133 -9.68 15.62 -9.15
N PRO A 134 -9.57 16.06 -7.89
CA PRO A 134 -9.77 17.45 -7.54
C PRO A 134 -8.87 18.36 -8.38
N PRO A 135 -9.31 19.59 -8.70
CA PRO A 135 -8.48 20.54 -9.42
C PRO A 135 -7.26 20.99 -8.62
N VAL A 136 -7.36 20.93 -7.28
CA VAL A 136 -6.28 21.24 -6.33
C VAL A 136 -6.38 20.29 -5.14
N GLY A 137 -5.25 19.80 -4.66
CA GLY A 137 -5.17 18.90 -3.51
C GLY A 137 -5.57 17.45 -3.82
N GLY A 138 -5.87 16.67 -2.79
CA GLY A 138 -6.27 15.27 -2.90
C GLY A 138 -5.12 14.32 -3.25
N ASP A 139 -3.89 14.74 -3.03
CA ASP A 139 -2.69 13.95 -3.29
C ASP A 139 -2.64 12.69 -2.41
N THR A 140 -1.82 11.74 -2.79
CA THR A 140 -1.44 10.61 -1.95
C THR A 140 0.05 10.72 -1.61
N MET A 141 0.40 10.37 -0.37
CA MET A 141 1.78 10.33 0.09
C MET A 141 2.15 8.90 0.47
N TRP A 142 3.40 8.54 0.30
CA TRP A 142 3.97 7.27 0.78
C TRP A 142 5.20 7.52 1.62
N ALA A 143 5.43 6.65 2.61
CA ALA A 143 6.62 6.63 3.45
C ALA A 143 7.36 5.29 3.32
N ASN A 144 8.69 5.35 3.23
CA ASN A 144 9.58 4.19 3.17
C ASN A 144 9.80 3.62 4.58
N MET A 145 9.17 2.51 4.89
CA MET A 145 9.23 1.88 6.22
C MET A 145 10.47 1.00 6.42
N ALA A 146 11.20 0.67 5.34
CA ALA A 146 12.54 0.10 5.45
C ALA A 146 13.54 1.14 5.96
N LEU A 147 13.54 2.32 5.34
CA LEU A 147 14.38 3.44 5.78
C LEU A 147 14.01 3.91 7.19
N ALA A 148 12.70 3.92 7.52
CA ALA A 148 12.22 4.23 8.86
C ALA A 148 12.81 3.27 9.91
N HIS A 149 12.84 1.95 9.63
CA HIS A 149 13.50 0.98 10.50
C HIS A 149 15.01 1.20 10.56
N ASP A 150 15.67 1.37 9.41
CA ASP A 150 17.13 1.48 9.33
C ASP A 150 17.66 2.67 10.15
N ARG A 151 16.94 3.78 10.16
CA ARG A 151 17.28 5.00 10.89
C ARG A 151 16.83 5.05 12.36
N LEU A 152 16.17 4.00 12.86
CA LEU A 152 15.90 3.93 14.30
C LEU A 152 17.21 3.87 15.11
N PRO A 153 17.25 4.47 16.30
CA PRO A 153 18.36 4.32 17.23
C PRO A 153 18.59 2.85 17.59
N GLU A 154 19.84 2.41 17.71
CA GLU A 154 20.20 1.01 17.96
C GLU A 154 19.57 0.41 19.22
N HIS A 155 19.38 1.22 20.27
CA HIS A 155 18.70 0.74 21.48
C HIS A 155 17.22 0.46 21.24
N ILE A 156 16.55 1.21 20.35
CA ILE A 156 15.17 0.96 19.93
C ILE A 156 15.11 -0.29 19.08
N LYS A 157 15.99 -0.45 18.08
CA LYS A 157 16.06 -1.68 17.26
C LYS A 157 16.20 -2.93 18.12
N ARG A 158 17.10 -2.89 19.12
CA ARG A 158 17.25 -4.01 20.07
C ARG A 158 15.99 -4.25 20.89
N GLN A 159 15.32 -3.19 21.33
CA GLN A 159 14.09 -3.30 22.13
C GLN A 159 12.93 -3.93 21.37
N ILE A 160 12.81 -3.63 20.07
CA ILE A 160 11.71 -4.12 19.23
C ILE A 160 12.00 -5.46 18.53
N THR A 161 13.23 -5.98 18.65
CA THR A 161 13.59 -7.27 18.06
C THR A 161 12.73 -8.38 18.65
N GLY A 162 12.05 -9.14 17.78
CA GLY A 162 11.17 -10.24 18.19
C GLY A 162 9.81 -9.81 18.76
N LEU A 163 9.53 -8.49 18.86
CA LEU A 163 8.20 -8.03 19.26
C LEU A 163 7.16 -8.35 18.19
N ARG A 164 5.98 -8.69 18.68
CA ARG A 164 4.77 -8.89 17.87
C ARG A 164 3.68 -7.91 18.31
N ALA A 165 2.82 -7.57 17.38
CA ALA A 165 1.74 -6.61 17.61
C ALA A 165 0.42 -7.10 17.01
N ARG A 166 -0.68 -6.72 17.66
CA ARG A 166 -2.05 -6.99 17.23
C ARG A 166 -2.52 -5.91 16.27
N HIS A 167 -3.06 -6.33 15.12
CA HIS A 167 -3.67 -5.48 14.12
C HIS A 167 -5.15 -5.79 14.01
N SER A 168 -6.00 -4.74 14.04
CA SER A 168 -7.45 -4.89 14.07
C SER A 168 -8.13 -3.96 13.07
N ILE A 169 -9.06 -4.51 12.29
CA ILE A 169 -9.94 -3.74 11.42
C ILE A 169 -10.82 -2.77 12.23
N GLU A 170 -11.17 -3.15 13.45
CA GLU A 170 -12.00 -2.37 14.35
C GLU A 170 -11.32 -1.06 14.78
N ALA A 171 -9.98 -1.03 14.87
CA ALA A 171 -9.23 0.15 15.26
C ALA A 171 -9.49 1.37 14.35
N THR A 172 -9.77 1.13 13.07
CA THR A 172 -10.00 2.20 12.09
C THR A 172 -11.49 2.30 11.70
N PHE A 173 -12.12 1.19 11.36
CA PHE A 173 -13.48 1.21 10.81
C PHE A 173 -14.55 1.05 11.88
N GLY A 174 -14.21 0.53 13.07
CA GLY A 174 -15.19 0.21 14.11
C GLY A 174 -15.73 1.41 14.88
N ALA A 175 -14.94 2.47 15.03
CA ALA A 175 -15.27 3.60 15.92
C ALA A 175 -16.61 4.29 15.60
N ALA A 176 -17.00 4.36 14.33
CA ALA A 176 -18.23 4.98 13.87
C ALA A 176 -19.36 3.98 13.57
N MET A 177 -19.14 2.67 13.79
CA MET A 177 -20.12 1.62 13.47
C MET A 177 -21.00 1.28 14.67
N PRO A 178 -22.31 0.96 14.46
CA PRO A 178 -23.16 0.31 15.47
C PRO A 178 -22.52 -0.99 15.97
N ILE A 179 -22.77 -1.33 17.24
CA ILE A 179 -22.12 -2.46 17.91
C ILE A 179 -22.35 -3.80 17.20
N GLU A 180 -23.54 -4.03 16.65
CA GLU A 180 -23.88 -5.27 15.93
C GLU A 180 -23.03 -5.41 14.67
N LYS A 181 -22.82 -4.31 13.93
CA LYS A 181 -21.98 -4.30 12.73
C LYS A 181 -20.51 -4.50 13.08
N ARG A 182 -20.04 -3.91 14.19
CA ARG A 182 -18.66 -4.11 14.68
C ARG A 182 -18.39 -5.57 15.03
N LEU A 183 -19.32 -6.21 15.76
CA LEU A 183 -19.21 -7.61 16.15
C LEU A 183 -19.21 -8.53 14.92
N ALA A 184 -20.08 -8.27 13.94
CA ALA A 184 -20.11 -9.01 12.67
C ALA A 184 -18.81 -8.85 11.88
N LEU A 185 -18.29 -7.61 11.78
CA LEU A 185 -17.02 -7.31 11.11
C LEU A 185 -15.85 -8.05 11.79
N LYS A 186 -15.79 -8.03 13.12
CA LYS A 186 -14.75 -8.71 13.89
C LYS A 186 -14.83 -10.24 13.80
N ALA A 187 -16.04 -10.79 13.71
CA ALA A 187 -16.22 -12.23 13.50
C ALA A 187 -15.77 -12.66 12.11
N GLN A 188 -16.00 -11.83 11.09
CA GLN A 188 -15.57 -12.09 9.72
C GLN A 188 -14.06 -11.86 9.52
N TYR A 189 -13.49 -10.86 10.21
CA TYR A 189 -12.08 -10.48 10.14
C TYR A 189 -11.50 -10.45 11.57
N PRO A 190 -11.13 -11.61 12.12
CA PRO A 190 -10.44 -11.68 13.41
C PRO A 190 -9.14 -10.92 13.36
N ASP A 191 -8.74 -10.35 14.50
CA ASP A 191 -7.49 -9.61 14.60
C ASP A 191 -6.31 -10.47 14.20
N ALA A 192 -5.40 -9.92 13.38
CA ALA A 192 -4.16 -10.57 13.02
C ALA A 192 -3.02 -10.19 13.99
N GLU A 193 -2.02 -11.05 14.08
CA GLU A 193 -0.79 -10.79 14.84
C GLU A 193 0.41 -10.85 13.91
N HIS A 194 1.16 -9.75 13.86
CA HIS A 194 2.34 -9.62 12.99
C HIS A 194 3.60 -9.24 13.77
N PRO A 195 4.80 -9.51 13.23
CA PRO A 195 6.02 -8.98 13.79
C PRO A 195 6.03 -7.45 13.69
N VAL A 196 6.55 -6.76 14.71
CA VAL A 196 6.77 -5.30 14.68
C VAL A 196 7.79 -4.92 13.61
N VAL A 197 8.77 -5.79 13.38
CA VAL A 197 9.75 -5.70 12.30
C VAL A 197 9.62 -6.95 11.44
N ARG A 198 9.04 -6.81 10.25
CA ARG A 198 8.98 -7.89 9.27
C ARG A 198 10.23 -7.92 8.39
N THR A 199 10.54 -9.08 7.83
CA THR A 199 11.51 -9.20 6.74
C THR A 199 10.79 -9.11 5.40
N HIS A 200 11.29 -8.29 4.47
CA HIS A 200 10.75 -8.26 3.13
C HIS A 200 11.12 -9.56 2.39
N PRO A 201 10.14 -10.30 1.83
CA PRO A 201 10.38 -11.66 1.32
C PRO A 201 11.29 -11.73 0.10
N GLU A 202 11.43 -10.63 -0.66
CA GLU A 202 12.24 -10.60 -1.89
C GLU A 202 13.54 -9.82 -1.72
N THR A 203 13.54 -8.71 -0.97
CA THR A 203 14.74 -7.87 -0.79
C THR A 203 15.53 -8.20 0.47
N GLY A 204 14.91 -8.87 1.45
CA GLY A 204 15.52 -9.15 2.75
C GLY A 204 15.60 -7.94 3.70
N GLU A 205 15.16 -6.75 3.26
CA GLU A 205 15.12 -5.54 4.08
C GLU A 205 14.28 -5.75 5.35
N LYS A 206 14.69 -5.12 6.44
CA LYS A 206 13.89 -5.05 7.67
C LYS A 206 12.94 -3.87 7.59
N ILE A 207 11.65 -4.14 7.78
CA ILE A 207 10.57 -3.16 7.61
C ILE A 207 9.91 -2.91 8.96
N LEU A 208 9.76 -1.66 9.35
CA LEU A 208 8.95 -1.29 10.50
C LEU A 208 7.47 -1.46 10.15
N PHE A 209 6.82 -2.49 10.73
CA PHE A 209 5.51 -2.96 10.33
C PHE A 209 4.45 -2.70 11.40
N VAL A 210 4.33 -1.45 11.82
CA VAL A 210 3.27 -0.92 12.71
C VAL A 210 2.65 0.33 12.09
N ASN A 211 1.33 0.49 12.24
CA ASN A 211 0.56 1.58 11.61
C ASN A 211 -0.75 1.83 12.37
N GLY A 212 -1.67 2.61 11.80
CA GLY A 212 -2.95 2.95 12.42
C GLY A 212 -3.88 1.79 12.75
N PHE A 213 -3.65 0.59 12.19
CA PHE A 213 -4.40 -0.63 12.56
C PHE A 213 -3.79 -1.38 13.74
N THR A 214 -2.57 -1.00 14.17
CA THR A 214 -1.88 -1.66 15.28
C THR A 214 -2.43 -1.17 16.61
N THR A 215 -2.90 -2.08 17.44
CA THR A 215 -3.54 -1.75 18.71
C THR A 215 -2.62 -1.83 19.92
N HIS A 216 -1.81 -2.89 20.01
CA HIS A 216 -0.87 -3.13 21.12
C HIS A 216 0.14 -4.22 20.78
N PHE A 217 1.23 -4.29 21.53
CA PHE A 217 2.15 -5.42 21.48
C PHE A 217 1.56 -6.62 22.20
N THR A 218 1.85 -7.83 21.71
CA THR A 218 1.34 -9.07 22.30
C THR A 218 2.35 -9.79 23.22
N ASN A 219 3.63 -9.43 23.12
CA ASN A 219 4.71 -10.07 23.85
C ASN A 219 5.75 -9.10 24.44
N PHE A 220 5.34 -7.86 24.73
CA PHE A 220 6.24 -6.85 25.33
C PHE A 220 6.66 -7.21 26.76
N HIS A 221 5.75 -7.84 27.50
CA HIS A 221 5.99 -8.28 28.88
C HIS A 221 5.86 -9.78 29.05
N THR A 222 6.37 -10.25 30.18
CA THR A 222 6.15 -11.63 30.62
C THR A 222 4.66 -11.87 30.90
N ALA A 223 4.24 -13.13 30.84
CA ALA A 223 2.85 -13.50 31.11
C ALA A 223 2.34 -13.02 32.49
N ALA A 224 3.24 -12.86 33.47
CA ALA A 224 2.90 -12.33 34.79
C ALA A 224 2.48 -10.86 34.78
N ASN A 225 2.88 -10.09 33.78
CA ASN A 225 2.58 -8.65 33.65
C ASN A 225 1.46 -8.36 32.64
N VAL A 226 0.99 -9.38 31.90
CA VAL A 226 -0.12 -9.24 30.95
C VAL A 226 -1.45 -9.42 31.69
N ARG A 227 -2.36 -8.48 31.51
CA ARG A 227 -3.72 -8.55 32.05
C ARG A 227 -4.70 -8.65 30.89
N TYR A 228 -5.67 -9.53 30.99
CA TYR A 228 -6.73 -9.71 29.99
C TYR A 228 -6.21 -9.99 28.57
N GLY A 229 -5.06 -10.65 28.46
CA GLY A 229 -4.43 -10.94 27.18
C GLY A 229 -3.84 -9.72 26.45
N GLN A 230 -3.67 -8.60 27.11
CA GLN A 230 -3.10 -7.37 26.56
C GLN A 230 -1.93 -6.87 27.40
N ASP A 231 -0.97 -6.27 26.72
CA ASP A 231 0.19 -5.69 27.33
C ASP A 231 -0.05 -4.22 27.70
N PHE A 232 -0.50 -4.00 28.93
CA PHE A 232 -0.81 -2.68 29.47
C PHE A 232 0.34 -1.97 30.17
N ALA A 233 1.56 -2.44 30.00
CA ALA A 233 2.67 -1.87 30.73
C ALA A 233 2.93 -0.42 30.37
N PRO A 234 3.26 0.41 31.36
CA PRO A 234 3.80 1.74 31.14
C PRO A 234 5.02 1.67 30.19
N GLY A 235 5.00 2.49 29.15
CA GLY A 235 6.05 2.51 28.13
C GLY A 235 5.73 1.71 26.86
N ALA A 236 4.95 0.66 26.89
CA ALA A 236 4.56 -0.10 25.70
C ALA A 236 3.78 0.77 24.70
N ALA A 237 2.76 1.47 25.19
CA ALA A 237 1.96 2.37 24.35
C ALA A 237 2.78 3.54 23.79
N GLN A 238 3.66 4.14 24.61
CA GLN A 238 4.53 5.21 24.15
C GLN A 238 5.53 4.75 23.10
N LEU A 239 6.11 3.56 23.26
CA LEU A 239 6.99 2.97 22.25
C LEU A 239 6.21 2.71 20.95
N LEU A 240 5.01 2.14 21.03
CA LEU A 240 4.18 1.90 19.84
C LEU A 240 3.86 3.20 19.11
N GLN A 241 3.45 4.26 19.83
CA GLN A 241 3.17 5.56 19.22
C GLN A 241 4.42 6.18 18.60
N TYR A 242 5.58 6.07 19.25
CA TYR A 242 6.86 6.49 18.66
C TYR A 242 7.16 5.76 17.34
N LEU A 243 6.97 4.45 17.31
CA LEU A 243 7.20 3.65 16.10
C LEU A 243 6.21 4.00 14.97
N ILE A 244 4.92 4.17 15.30
CA ILE A 244 3.89 4.58 14.32
C ILE A 244 4.22 5.96 13.73
N SER A 245 4.71 6.89 14.56
CA SER A 245 5.04 8.25 14.12
C SER A 245 6.21 8.32 13.12
N GLN A 246 6.99 7.26 12.95
CA GLN A 246 8.14 7.26 12.01
C GLN A 246 7.70 7.47 10.55
N ALA A 247 6.49 7.08 10.18
CA ALA A 247 5.94 7.35 8.84
C ALA A 247 5.76 8.86 8.55
N GLN A 248 5.72 9.71 9.60
CA GLN A 248 5.51 11.14 9.48
C GLN A 248 6.79 11.94 9.19
N ILE A 249 7.95 11.28 9.16
CA ILE A 249 9.24 11.95 8.89
C ILE A 249 9.32 12.32 7.41
N PRO A 250 9.41 13.62 7.04
CA PRO A 250 9.35 14.07 5.64
C PRO A 250 10.41 13.47 4.74
N GLU A 251 11.61 13.19 5.27
CA GLU A 251 12.74 12.64 4.54
C GLU A 251 12.52 11.19 4.07
N TYR A 252 11.49 10.53 4.60
CA TYR A 252 11.11 9.16 4.22
C TYR A 252 9.97 9.13 3.21
N GLN A 253 9.44 10.28 2.77
CA GLN A 253 8.19 10.41 2.07
C GLN A 253 8.36 10.83 0.62
N VAL A 254 7.36 10.45 -0.19
CA VAL A 254 7.08 11.01 -1.51
C VAL A 254 5.63 11.46 -1.59
N ARG A 255 5.37 12.56 -2.27
CA ARG A 255 4.02 13.07 -2.54
C ARG A 255 3.72 13.01 -4.03
N TRP A 256 2.61 12.38 -4.37
CA TRP A 256 2.15 12.16 -5.73
C TRP A 256 0.94 13.02 -6.08
N ARG A 257 1.06 13.81 -7.13
CA ARG A 257 -0.04 14.49 -7.78
C ARG A 257 -0.65 13.57 -8.83
N GLN A 258 -1.96 13.40 -8.76
CA GLN A 258 -2.68 12.28 -9.36
C GLN A 258 -3.21 12.45 -10.80
N PRO A 259 -3.32 13.65 -11.42
CA PRO A 259 -4.05 13.76 -12.69
C PRO A 259 -3.57 12.75 -13.73
N ASN A 260 -4.54 12.04 -14.33
CA ASN A 260 -4.34 11.08 -15.43
C ASN A 260 -3.19 10.11 -15.21
N SER A 261 -3.08 9.53 -14.01
CA SER A 261 -1.96 8.67 -13.66
C SER A 261 -2.35 7.45 -12.85
N VAL A 262 -1.43 6.49 -12.82
CA VAL A 262 -1.51 5.28 -12.02
C VAL A 262 -0.33 5.24 -11.06
N ALA A 263 -0.58 4.92 -9.79
CA ALA A 263 0.46 4.60 -8.82
C ALA A 263 0.42 3.10 -8.50
N PHE A 264 1.58 2.48 -8.46
CA PHE A 264 1.76 1.10 -8.01
C PHE A 264 2.78 1.07 -6.89
N TRP A 265 2.40 0.56 -5.72
CA TRP A 265 3.30 0.51 -4.56
C TRP A 265 3.41 -0.88 -3.95
N ASP A 266 4.57 -1.15 -3.38
CA ASP A 266 4.81 -2.32 -2.54
C ASP A 266 4.28 -2.05 -1.13
N ASN A 267 3.12 -2.63 -0.84
CA ASN A 267 2.44 -2.44 0.44
C ASN A 267 3.18 -3.12 1.61
N ARG A 268 4.11 -4.03 1.32
CA ARG A 268 4.91 -4.73 2.32
C ARG A 268 5.99 -3.84 2.94
N SER A 269 6.38 -2.78 2.24
CA SER A 269 7.51 -1.91 2.62
C SER A 269 7.11 -0.44 2.80
N THR A 270 5.83 -0.08 2.58
CA THR A 270 5.37 1.31 2.64
C THR A 270 4.17 1.50 3.55
N GLN A 271 4.02 2.71 4.06
CA GLN A 271 2.75 3.27 4.50
C GLN A 271 2.31 4.35 3.54
N HIS A 272 1.02 4.63 3.49
CA HIS A 272 0.49 5.72 2.68
C HIS A 272 -0.58 6.54 3.42
N TYR A 273 -0.89 7.71 2.84
CA TYR A 273 -1.76 8.71 3.43
C TYR A 273 -2.48 9.45 2.30
N ALA A 274 -3.81 9.42 2.28
CA ALA A 274 -4.61 10.20 1.36
C ALA A 274 -4.82 11.61 1.92
N VAL A 275 -4.26 12.62 1.26
CA VAL A 275 -4.35 14.01 1.69
C VAL A 275 -5.74 14.55 1.38
N MET A 276 -6.42 15.09 2.39
CA MET A 276 -7.80 15.58 2.28
C MET A 276 -7.83 17.11 2.41
N ASP A 277 -7.08 17.77 1.54
CA ASP A 277 -6.91 19.24 1.47
C ASP A 277 -7.63 19.87 0.27
N TYR A 278 -8.64 19.20 -0.27
CA TYR A 278 -9.39 19.63 -1.42
C TYR A 278 -10.83 20.06 -1.06
N PRO A 279 -11.44 21.00 -1.83
CA PRO A 279 -12.82 21.41 -1.63
C PRO A 279 -13.80 20.27 -1.94
N PRO A 280 -15.07 20.33 -1.48
CA PRO A 280 -16.08 19.37 -1.88
C PRO A 280 -16.20 19.29 -3.41
N CYS A 281 -15.79 18.15 -3.97
CA CYS A 281 -15.84 17.89 -5.41
C CYS A 281 -15.88 16.38 -5.68
N HIS A 282 -16.05 15.99 -6.93
CA HIS A 282 -15.91 14.59 -7.30
C HIS A 282 -14.44 14.19 -7.27
N ARG A 283 -14.16 13.04 -6.64
CA ARG A 283 -12.87 12.35 -6.67
C ARG A 283 -13.13 10.87 -6.90
N LYS A 284 -12.64 10.35 -8.01
CA LYS A 284 -12.88 8.96 -8.41
C LYS A 284 -11.55 8.26 -8.59
N MET A 285 -11.28 7.32 -7.70
CA MET A 285 -10.11 6.45 -7.75
C MET A 285 -10.55 5.01 -7.93
N GLU A 286 -9.76 4.22 -8.63
CA GLU A 286 -9.94 2.78 -8.80
C GLU A 286 -8.69 2.07 -8.30
N ARG A 287 -8.87 1.13 -7.36
CA ARG A 287 -7.77 0.42 -6.70
C ARG A 287 -7.89 -1.08 -6.90
N ALA A 288 -6.83 -1.73 -7.35
CA ALA A 288 -6.66 -3.18 -7.33
C ALA A 288 -5.62 -3.56 -6.27
N GLY A 289 -6.05 -4.23 -5.21
CA GLY A 289 -5.19 -4.80 -4.18
C GLY A 289 -4.79 -6.22 -4.56
N ILE A 290 -3.51 -6.55 -4.43
CA ILE A 290 -2.96 -7.85 -4.80
C ILE A 290 -2.66 -8.61 -3.50
N ILE A 291 -3.18 -9.84 -3.36
CA ILE A 291 -2.98 -10.67 -2.16
C ILE A 291 -1.48 -10.90 -1.95
N GLY A 292 -1.02 -10.78 -0.70
CA GLY A 292 0.38 -10.90 -0.31
C GLY A 292 0.69 -12.16 0.49
N ASP A 293 1.77 -12.07 1.24
CA ASP A 293 2.32 -13.11 2.11
C ASP A 293 1.98 -12.89 3.59
N THR A 294 2.16 -13.93 4.40
CA THR A 294 2.14 -13.79 5.86
C THR A 294 3.44 -13.12 6.32
N PRO A 295 3.39 -11.99 7.03
CA PRO A 295 4.58 -11.28 7.52
C PRO A 295 5.41 -12.11 8.52
N PHE A 296 6.74 -12.15 8.35
CA PHE A 296 7.68 -12.91 9.19
C PHE A 296 8.92 -12.10 9.56
#